data_e438e5a56c2c34f267bdc0838e885a16
#
_entry.id   e438e5a56c2c34f267bdc0838e885a16
#
_cell.length_a   1.000
_cell.length_b   1.000
_cell.length_c   1.000
_cell.angle_alpha   90.00
_cell.angle_beta   90.00
_cell.angle_gamma   90.00
#
_symmetry.space_group_name_H-M   'P 1'
#
loop_
_entity.id
_entity.type
_entity.pdbx_description
1 polymer ?
#
loop_
_entity_poly.entity_id
_entity_poly.type
_entity_poly.pdbx_seq_one_letter_code
_entity_poly.pdbx_strand_id
1 'polypeptide(L)'
;AADTLGALLIHVSTDYVFNGTATKPYTESESLAPLGAYGASKLEGEKSAAKARRHLIVRTAWVFSEYGNNFLKTMLRVGAERDELKVVADQIGTPTYAGDLAAALLLMAEKSVPTGIYHFSGGLPCSWWEFAEAIFRCAQQEGIVSVPPKLTPITTDEYPTPAKRPQYSVLDNSKLQSALGTHTADWSLAIPLVLKKLGLQQA
;
A
#
# COMPACT_ATOMS: atom_id res chain seq x y z
N ALA A 1 -24.44 -13.94 -5.31
CA ALA A 1 -24.86 -13.55 -3.93
C ALA A 1 -25.09 -12.03 -3.84
N ALA A 2 -24.08 -11.15 -4.15
CA ALA A 2 -24.24 -9.70 -4.02
C ALA A 2 -25.43 -9.17 -4.85
N ASP A 3 -25.54 -9.54 -6.11
CA ASP A 3 -26.64 -9.13 -7.00
C ASP A 3 -28.01 -9.63 -6.52
N THR A 4 -28.08 -10.84 -5.98
CA THR A 4 -29.32 -11.41 -5.46
C THR A 4 -29.84 -10.62 -4.23
N LEU A 5 -28.90 -10.07 -3.45
CA LEU A 5 -29.20 -9.27 -2.26
C LEU A 5 -29.28 -7.76 -2.54
N GLY A 6 -29.00 -7.31 -3.78
CA GLY A 6 -28.87 -5.90 -4.09
C GLY A 6 -27.70 -5.20 -3.39
N ALA A 7 -26.74 -5.97 -2.84
CA ALA A 7 -25.63 -5.45 -2.07
C ALA A 7 -24.55 -4.82 -2.93
N LEU A 8 -23.83 -3.83 -2.37
CA LEU A 8 -22.60 -3.30 -2.95
C LEU A 8 -21.44 -4.26 -2.66
N LEU A 9 -20.75 -4.70 -3.71
CA LEU A 9 -19.52 -5.48 -3.59
C LEU A 9 -18.30 -4.55 -3.61
N ILE A 10 -17.53 -4.50 -2.54
CA ILE A 10 -16.24 -3.80 -2.51
C ILE A 10 -15.12 -4.85 -2.56
N HIS A 11 -14.25 -4.76 -3.55
CA HIS A 11 -13.12 -5.66 -3.76
C HIS A 11 -11.81 -4.89 -3.70
N VAL A 12 -10.97 -5.20 -2.69
CA VAL A 12 -9.63 -4.63 -2.58
C VAL A 12 -8.68 -5.40 -3.48
N SER A 13 -8.02 -4.68 -4.38
CA SER A 13 -7.02 -5.19 -5.33
C SER A 13 -5.63 -4.57 -5.05
N THR A 14 -4.71 -4.64 -6.01
CA THR A 14 -3.29 -4.31 -5.83
C THR A 14 -2.73 -3.57 -7.04
N ASP A 15 -1.70 -2.77 -6.80
CA ASP A 15 -0.79 -2.19 -7.80
C ASP A 15 -0.06 -3.24 -8.65
N TYR A 16 0.10 -4.48 -8.15
CA TYR A 16 0.78 -5.57 -8.87
C TYR A 16 0.01 -6.12 -10.09
N VAL A 17 -1.14 -5.56 -10.41
CA VAL A 17 -1.83 -5.82 -11.68
C VAL A 17 -1.14 -5.12 -12.87
N PHE A 18 -0.27 -4.16 -12.62
CA PHE A 18 0.51 -3.44 -13.63
C PHE A 18 1.87 -4.07 -13.87
N ASN A 19 2.52 -3.70 -15.00
CA ASN A 19 3.83 -4.23 -15.41
C ASN A 19 5.04 -3.59 -14.70
N GLY A 20 4.84 -2.50 -13.96
CA GLY A 20 5.89 -1.84 -13.20
C GLY A 20 6.92 -1.02 -14.00
N THR A 21 6.64 -0.67 -15.27
CA THR A 21 7.58 0.03 -16.15
C THR A 21 7.20 1.48 -16.43
N ALA A 22 6.12 1.98 -15.84
CA ALA A 22 5.70 3.37 -16.03
C ALA A 22 6.67 4.36 -15.41
N THR A 23 6.66 5.60 -15.93
CA THR A 23 7.41 6.74 -15.42
C THR A 23 6.50 7.83 -14.84
N LYS A 24 5.20 7.55 -14.81
CA LYS A 24 4.14 8.41 -14.25
C LYS A 24 3.18 7.53 -13.46
N PRO A 25 2.44 8.08 -12.49
CA PRO A 25 1.44 7.33 -11.74
C PRO A 25 0.45 6.60 -12.66
N TYR A 26 0.18 5.32 -12.37
CA TYR A 26 -0.77 4.51 -13.10
C TYR A 26 -2.20 5.00 -12.88
N THR A 27 -2.91 5.27 -13.96
CA THR A 27 -4.35 5.51 -13.94
C THR A 27 -5.14 4.19 -14.02
N GLU A 28 -6.44 4.24 -13.71
CA GLU A 28 -7.31 3.05 -13.76
C GLU A 28 -7.50 2.51 -15.18
N SER A 29 -7.22 3.31 -16.21
CA SER A 29 -7.35 2.96 -17.63
C SER A 29 -6.09 2.36 -18.25
N GLU A 30 -4.97 2.33 -17.52
CA GLU A 30 -3.71 1.77 -18.02
C GLU A 30 -3.80 0.26 -18.26
N SER A 31 -3.00 -0.23 -19.21
CA SER A 31 -2.93 -1.64 -19.55
C SER A 31 -2.43 -2.51 -18.39
N LEU A 32 -3.12 -3.62 -18.14
CA LEU A 32 -2.81 -4.55 -17.06
C LEU A 32 -1.91 -5.67 -17.58
N ALA A 33 -0.78 -5.89 -16.92
CA ALA A 33 0.19 -6.94 -17.26
C ALA A 33 0.98 -7.37 -16.00
N PRO A 34 0.36 -8.16 -15.10
CA PRO A 34 0.97 -8.57 -13.85
C PRO A 34 2.25 -9.39 -14.06
N LEU A 35 3.29 -9.10 -13.30
CA LEU A 35 4.61 -9.75 -13.41
C LEU A 35 4.69 -11.12 -12.73
N GLY A 36 3.73 -11.47 -11.88
CA GLY A 36 3.78 -12.69 -11.09
C GLY A 36 2.40 -13.23 -10.71
N ALA A 37 2.39 -14.42 -10.11
CA ALA A 37 1.16 -15.14 -9.77
C ALA A 37 0.20 -14.35 -8.85
N TYR A 38 0.75 -13.60 -7.89
CA TYR A 38 -0.08 -12.77 -6.99
C TYR A 38 -0.88 -11.72 -7.77
N GLY A 39 -0.21 -10.91 -8.60
CA GLY A 39 -0.88 -9.89 -9.42
C GLY A 39 -1.88 -10.50 -10.40
N ALA A 40 -1.53 -11.64 -11.03
CA ALA A 40 -2.43 -12.36 -11.93
C ALA A 40 -3.69 -12.87 -11.20
N SER A 41 -3.54 -13.46 -10.02
CA SER A 41 -4.66 -13.92 -9.19
C SER A 41 -5.57 -12.76 -8.77
N LYS A 42 -4.98 -11.62 -8.37
CA LYS A 42 -5.76 -10.42 -8.02
C LYS A 42 -6.52 -9.85 -9.21
N LEU A 43 -5.91 -9.86 -10.40
CA LEU A 43 -6.57 -9.43 -11.64
C LEU A 43 -7.77 -10.32 -12.00
N GLU A 44 -7.67 -11.63 -11.82
CA GLU A 44 -8.81 -12.53 -12.00
C GLU A 44 -9.92 -12.26 -10.96
N GLY A 45 -9.54 -11.88 -9.73
CA GLY A 45 -10.45 -11.39 -8.71
C GLY A 45 -11.20 -10.13 -9.15
N GLU A 46 -10.51 -9.15 -9.75
CA GLU A 46 -11.12 -7.93 -10.32
C GLU A 46 -12.15 -8.28 -11.40
N LYS A 47 -11.78 -9.15 -12.37
CA LYS A 47 -12.70 -9.62 -13.44
C LYS A 47 -13.93 -10.31 -12.86
N SER A 48 -13.78 -11.03 -11.76
CA SER A 48 -14.88 -11.70 -11.09
C SER A 48 -15.78 -10.72 -10.34
N ALA A 49 -15.20 -9.75 -9.64
CA ALA A 49 -15.92 -8.71 -8.92
C ALA A 49 -16.71 -7.78 -9.87
N ALA A 50 -16.11 -7.47 -11.04
CA ALA A 50 -16.73 -6.64 -12.06
C ALA A 50 -18.04 -7.22 -12.68
N LYS A 51 -18.32 -8.51 -12.47
CA LYS A 51 -19.59 -9.13 -12.88
C LYS A 51 -20.78 -8.71 -12.01
N ALA A 52 -20.53 -8.21 -10.80
CA ALA A 52 -21.59 -7.71 -9.93
C ALA A 52 -22.09 -6.34 -10.46
N ARG A 53 -23.40 -6.13 -10.49
CA ARG A 53 -24.02 -4.89 -10.98
C ARG A 53 -23.58 -3.66 -10.19
N ARG A 54 -23.40 -3.81 -8.88
CA ARG A 54 -22.92 -2.76 -7.97
C ARG A 54 -21.58 -3.23 -7.38
N HIS A 55 -20.48 -2.71 -7.92
CA HIS A 55 -19.15 -3.06 -7.43
C HIS A 55 -18.24 -1.83 -7.37
N LEU A 56 -17.32 -1.87 -6.43
CA LEU A 56 -16.17 -0.98 -6.32
C LEU A 56 -14.92 -1.86 -6.24
N ILE A 57 -14.02 -1.72 -7.19
CA ILE A 57 -12.72 -2.38 -7.18
C ILE A 57 -11.71 -1.31 -6.81
N VAL A 58 -11.02 -1.48 -5.68
CA VAL A 58 -10.06 -0.50 -5.17
C VAL A 58 -8.66 -1.10 -5.18
N ARG A 59 -7.81 -0.63 -6.10
CA ARG A 59 -6.40 -1.00 -6.13
C ARG A 59 -5.65 -0.16 -5.11
N THR A 60 -4.79 -0.80 -4.33
CA THR A 60 -3.96 -0.17 -3.31
C THR A 60 -2.53 -0.72 -3.36
N ALA A 61 -1.60 -0.09 -2.66
CA ALA A 61 -0.18 -0.42 -2.66
C ALA A 61 0.41 -0.37 -1.25
N TRP A 62 1.39 -1.22 -0.96
CA TRP A 62 2.27 -1.16 0.21
C TRP A 62 1.55 -0.94 1.54
N VAL A 63 0.49 -1.71 1.78
CA VAL A 63 -0.36 -1.55 2.96
C VAL A 63 0.40 -1.86 4.24
N PHE A 64 0.32 -0.96 5.22
CA PHE A 64 0.88 -1.13 6.56
C PHE A 64 -0.12 -0.74 7.65
N SER A 65 0.03 -1.34 8.82
CA SER A 65 -0.78 -1.03 10.01
C SER A 65 -0.15 -1.62 11.27
N GLU A 66 -0.76 -1.39 12.41
CA GLU A 66 -0.50 -2.07 13.67
C GLU A 66 -0.88 -3.55 13.65
N TYR A 67 -1.76 -3.97 12.73
CA TYR A 67 -2.25 -5.34 12.61
C TYR A 67 -1.50 -6.14 11.54
N GLY A 68 -1.51 -7.47 11.70
CA GLY A 68 -0.93 -8.39 10.72
C GLY A 68 0.58 -8.20 10.51
N ASN A 69 1.11 -8.85 9.47
CA ASN A 69 2.50 -8.71 9.05
C ASN A 69 2.61 -7.67 7.94
N ASN A 70 3.55 -6.75 8.05
CA ASN A 70 3.81 -5.72 7.06
C ASN A 70 5.26 -5.22 7.14
N PHE A 71 5.64 -4.36 6.20
CA PHE A 71 7.02 -3.87 6.09
C PHE A 71 7.45 -3.08 7.34
N LEU A 72 6.60 -2.19 7.88
CA LEU A 72 6.92 -1.41 9.08
C LEU A 72 7.29 -2.31 10.26
N LYS A 73 6.45 -3.30 10.57
CA LYS A 73 6.70 -4.25 11.66
C LYS A 73 7.93 -5.12 11.39
N THR A 74 8.16 -5.49 10.13
CA THR A 74 9.36 -6.24 9.73
C THR A 74 10.61 -5.41 9.97
N MET A 75 10.63 -4.12 9.58
CA MET A 75 11.78 -3.24 9.82
C MET A 75 12.09 -3.09 11.31
N LEU A 76 11.08 -2.84 12.14
CA LEU A 76 11.29 -2.74 13.60
C LEU A 76 11.88 -4.02 14.18
N ARG A 77 11.33 -5.20 13.81
CA ARG A 77 11.81 -6.49 14.30
C ARG A 77 13.25 -6.76 13.87
N VAL A 78 13.55 -6.60 12.58
CA VAL A 78 14.90 -6.89 12.05
C VAL A 78 15.92 -5.86 12.53
N GLY A 79 15.51 -4.59 12.69
CA GLY A 79 16.35 -3.53 13.22
C GLY A 79 16.68 -3.68 14.69
N ALA A 80 15.88 -4.41 15.48
CA ALA A 80 16.20 -4.77 16.85
C ALA A 80 17.27 -5.89 16.96
N GLU A 81 17.49 -6.64 15.87
CA GLU A 81 18.39 -7.78 15.81
C GLU A 81 19.73 -7.46 15.10
N ARG A 82 19.85 -6.33 14.40
CA ARG A 82 20.97 -6.02 13.50
C ARG A 82 21.34 -4.54 13.54
N ASP A 83 22.64 -4.27 13.52
CA ASP A 83 23.19 -2.91 13.47
C ASP A 83 23.17 -2.29 12.07
N GLU A 84 23.01 -3.12 11.01
CA GLU A 84 22.94 -2.67 9.62
C GLU A 84 21.87 -3.46 8.86
N LEU A 85 21.06 -2.73 8.07
CA LEU A 85 20.05 -3.29 7.18
C LEU A 85 20.28 -2.78 5.74
N LYS A 86 20.28 -3.71 4.79
CA LYS A 86 20.27 -3.41 3.35
C LYS A 86 18.84 -3.36 2.87
N VAL A 87 18.43 -2.23 2.26
CA VAL A 87 17.05 -2.00 1.81
C VAL A 87 17.03 -1.51 0.38
N VAL A 88 16.14 -2.07 -0.43
CA VAL A 88 15.99 -1.74 -1.86
C VAL A 88 15.57 -0.29 -2.04
N ALA A 89 16.31 0.46 -2.88
CA ALA A 89 16.12 1.89 -3.13
C ALA A 89 15.66 2.22 -4.56
N ASP A 90 15.64 1.25 -5.47
CA ASP A 90 15.28 1.42 -6.88
C ASP A 90 13.86 0.92 -7.25
N GLN A 91 13.07 0.54 -6.24
CA GLN A 91 11.64 0.25 -6.38
C GLN A 91 10.85 1.41 -5.77
N ILE A 92 10.01 2.06 -6.59
CA ILE A 92 9.22 3.23 -6.19
C ILE A 92 7.74 2.84 -6.13
N GLY A 93 7.12 3.12 -5.01
CA GLY A 93 5.70 2.89 -4.76
C GLY A 93 5.15 3.90 -3.76
N THR A 94 4.01 3.58 -3.17
CA THR A 94 3.37 4.47 -2.20
C THR A 94 2.85 3.67 -1.02
N PRO A 95 3.40 3.85 0.19
CA PRO A 95 2.85 3.24 1.38
C PRO A 95 1.41 3.68 1.63
N THR A 96 0.58 2.79 2.13
CA THR A 96 -0.83 3.05 2.44
C THR A 96 -1.15 2.59 3.85
N TYR A 97 -1.61 3.49 4.71
CA TYR A 97 -2.11 3.10 6.02
C TYR A 97 -3.46 2.39 5.89
N ALA A 98 -3.59 1.21 6.47
CA ALA A 98 -4.83 0.41 6.36
C ALA A 98 -6.05 1.10 6.96
N GLY A 99 -5.85 1.96 7.98
CA GLY A 99 -6.92 2.76 8.57
C GLY A 99 -7.50 3.77 7.58
N ASP A 100 -6.65 4.45 6.81
CA ASP A 100 -7.08 5.41 5.79
C ASP A 100 -7.79 4.70 4.62
N LEU A 101 -7.26 3.53 4.21
CA LEU A 101 -7.92 2.70 3.21
C LEU A 101 -9.32 2.28 3.69
N ALA A 102 -9.44 1.80 4.91
CA ALA A 102 -10.73 1.39 5.48
C ALA A 102 -11.72 2.56 5.54
N ALA A 103 -11.28 3.74 5.99
CA ALA A 103 -12.11 4.94 6.02
C ALA A 103 -12.57 5.35 4.61
N ALA A 104 -11.68 5.28 3.61
CA ALA A 104 -12.02 5.57 2.23
C ALA A 104 -13.08 4.58 1.67
N LEU A 105 -12.94 3.27 1.93
CA LEU A 105 -13.91 2.25 1.50
C LEU A 105 -15.30 2.49 2.11
N LEU A 106 -15.37 2.83 3.40
CA LEU A 106 -16.64 3.18 4.06
C LEU A 106 -17.25 4.43 3.45
N LEU A 107 -16.46 5.48 3.25
CA LEU A 107 -16.93 6.73 2.65
C LEU A 107 -17.41 6.54 1.21
N MET A 108 -16.75 5.67 0.42
CA MET A 108 -17.20 5.30 -0.93
C MET A 108 -18.59 4.65 -0.90
N ALA A 109 -18.83 3.78 0.07
CA ALA A 109 -20.14 3.13 0.23
C ALA A 109 -21.22 4.13 0.67
N GLU A 110 -20.94 4.99 1.64
CA GLU A 110 -21.86 6.03 2.15
C GLU A 110 -22.24 7.05 1.06
N LYS A 111 -21.25 7.55 0.32
CA LYS A 111 -21.46 8.52 -0.76
C LYS A 111 -22.03 7.90 -2.03
N SER A 112 -22.27 6.59 -2.05
CA SER A 112 -22.77 5.89 -3.23
C SER A 112 -21.95 6.18 -4.49
N VAL A 113 -20.62 6.09 -4.36
CA VAL A 113 -19.68 6.31 -5.47
C VAL A 113 -20.04 5.40 -6.65
N PRO A 114 -20.00 5.89 -7.91
CA PRO A 114 -20.35 5.09 -9.07
C PRO A 114 -19.56 3.79 -9.16
N THR A 115 -20.24 2.71 -9.61
CA THR A 115 -19.60 1.41 -9.89
C THR A 115 -18.39 1.57 -10.79
N GLY A 116 -17.30 0.88 -10.45
CA GLY A 116 -16.07 0.92 -11.25
C GLY A 116 -14.80 0.61 -10.50
N ILE A 117 -13.67 0.88 -11.16
CA ILE A 117 -12.33 0.71 -10.62
C ILE A 117 -11.82 2.07 -10.13
N TYR A 118 -11.16 2.05 -8.97
CA TYR A 118 -10.58 3.22 -8.32
C TYR A 118 -9.20 2.86 -7.76
N HIS A 119 -8.35 3.87 -7.63
CA HIS A 119 -7.08 3.75 -6.93
C HIS A 119 -7.14 4.48 -5.59
N PHE A 120 -6.57 3.85 -4.55
CA PHE A 120 -6.33 4.46 -3.27
C PHE A 120 -4.99 4.01 -2.71
N SER A 121 -4.06 4.94 -2.61
CA SER A 121 -2.77 4.74 -1.93
C SER A 121 -2.40 6.01 -1.18
N GLY A 122 -1.36 5.99 -0.36
CA GLY A 122 -0.84 7.22 0.26
C GLY A 122 -0.41 8.25 -0.80
N GLY A 123 -0.28 9.52 -0.39
CA GLY A 123 -0.08 10.63 -1.32
C GLY A 123 1.35 10.84 -1.82
N LEU A 124 2.36 10.27 -1.14
CA LEU A 124 3.77 10.55 -1.41
C LEU A 124 4.50 9.29 -1.91
N PRO A 125 5.00 9.29 -3.16
CA PRO A 125 5.88 8.23 -3.65
C PRO A 125 7.18 8.16 -2.88
N CYS A 126 7.68 6.94 -2.62
CA CYS A 126 8.99 6.71 -2.03
C CYS A 126 9.53 5.33 -2.44
N SER A 127 10.83 5.10 -2.21
CA SER A 127 11.44 3.78 -2.25
C SER A 127 11.21 3.01 -0.94
N TRP A 128 11.47 1.69 -0.94
CA TRP A 128 11.46 0.92 0.31
C TRP A 128 12.50 1.42 1.30
N TRP A 129 13.65 1.89 0.81
CA TRP A 129 14.70 2.46 1.63
C TRP A 129 14.23 3.76 2.33
N GLU A 130 13.64 4.70 1.59
CA GLU A 130 13.09 5.94 2.17
C GLU A 130 11.95 5.66 3.16
N PHE A 131 11.12 4.64 2.88
CA PHE A 131 10.07 4.22 3.81
C PHE A 131 10.69 3.66 5.11
N ALA A 132 11.76 2.84 5.02
CA ALA A 132 12.48 2.35 6.19
C ALA A 132 13.13 3.49 7.00
N GLU A 133 13.72 4.51 6.34
CA GLU A 133 14.26 5.69 7.01
C GLU A 133 13.18 6.44 7.79
N ALA A 134 12.01 6.65 7.18
CA ALA A 134 10.88 7.31 7.85
C ALA A 134 10.41 6.50 9.08
N ILE A 135 10.33 5.17 8.97
CA ILE A 135 9.95 4.29 10.08
C ILE A 135 10.93 4.44 11.26
N PHE A 136 12.23 4.29 11.01
CA PHE A 136 13.21 4.34 12.10
C PHE A 136 13.37 5.74 12.70
N ARG A 137 13.29 6.78 11.89
CA ARG A 137 13.25 8.17 12.38
C ARG A 137 12.08 8.39 13.34
N CYS A 138 10.87 7.98 12.96
CA CYS A 138 9.70 8.09 13.83
C CYS A 138 9.83 7.19 15.08
N ALA A 139 10.33 5.95 14.94
CA ALA A 139 10.52 5.05 16.06
C ALA A 139 11.53 5.59 17.09
N GLN A 140 12.57 6.28 16.65
CA GLN A 140 13.51 6.96 17.54
C GLN A 140 12.86 8.16 18.25
N GLN A 141 12.09 8.97 17.54
CA GLN A 141 11.35 10.11 18.11
C GLN A 141 10.32 9.68 19.15
N GLU A 142 9.66 8.55 18.93
CA GLU A 142 8.70 7.97 19.88
C GLU A 142 9.35 7.14 20.99
N GLY A 143 10.69 7.06 21.04
CA GLY A 143 11.45 6.34 22.07
C GLY A 143 11.37 4.80 22.01
N ILE A 144 10.86 4.26 20.89
CA ILE A 144 10.72 2.80 20.67
C ILE A 144 12.08 2.17 20.31
N VAL A 145 12.90 2.92 19.58
CA VAL A 145 14.25 2.52 19.18
C VAL A 145 15.23 3.58 19.68
N SER A 146 16.16 3.21 20.53
CA SER A 146 17.16 4.13 21.06
C SER A 146 18.23 4.48 20.02
N VAL A 147 18.74 3.47 19.31
CA VAL A 147 19.73 3.60 18.25
C VAL A 147 19.21 2.88 17.01
N PRO A 148 18.78 3.59 15.96
CA PRO A 148 18.38 2.97 14.71
C PRO A 148 19.54 2.23 14.04
N PRO A 149 19.27 1.12 13.32
CA PRO A 149 20.30 0.46 12.52
C PRO A 149 20.75 1.38 11.37
N LYS A 150 21.97 1.21 10.91
CA LYS A 150 22.45 1.84 9.69
C LYS A 150 21.66 1.29 8.49
N LEU A 151 21.04 2.15 7.71
CA LEU A 151 20.32 1.77 6.48
C LEU A 151 21.23 1.97 5.27
N THR A 152 21.53 0.89 4.56
CA THR A 152 22.32 0.92 3.32
C THR A 152 21.40 0.70 2.13
N PRO A 153 21.26 1.68 1.21
CA PRO A 153 20.47 1.51 -0.01
C PRO A 153 21.15 0.50 -0.94
N ILE A 154 20.36 -0.41 -1.50
CA ILE A 154 20.79 -1.40 -2.48
C ILE A 154 19.84 -1.42 -3.68
N THR A 155 20.29 -2.00 -4.79
CA THR A 155 19.45 -2.24 -5.95
C THR A 155 18.61 -3.51 -5.84
N THR A 156 17.59 -3.64 -6.68
CA THR A 156 16.78 -4.86 -6.79
C THR A 156 17.64 -6.09 -7.11
N ASP A 157 18.66 -5.95 -7.93
CA ASP A 157 19.54 -7.05 -8.34
C ASP A 157 20.41 -7.56 -7.16
N GLU A 158 20.71 -6.69 -6.19
CA GLU A 158 21.43 -7.07 -4.97
C GLU A 158 20.53 -7.78 -3.93
N TYR A 159 19.22 -7.81 -4.15
CA TYR A 159 18.24 -8.47 -3.28
C TYR A 159 17.37 -9.47 -4.05
N PRO A 160 17.92 -10.58 -4.53
CA PRO A 160 17.17 -11.55 -5.32
C PRO A 160 16.01 -12.14 -4.52
N THR A 161 14.81 -12.06 -5.07
CA THR A 161 13.59 -12.65 -4.50
C THR A 161 12.93 -13.59 -5.51
N PRO A 162 12.24 -14.67 -5.07
CA PRO A 162 11.52 -15.56 -5.99
C PRO A 162 10.44 -14.86 -6.82
N ALA A 163 9.83 -13.82 -6.26
CA ALA A 163 8.80 -13.03 -6.93
C ALA A 163 9.41 -11.78 -7.57
N LYS A 164 9.17 -11.58 -8.87
CA LYS A 164 9.54 -10.35 -9.56
C LYS A 164 8.66 -9.21 -9.06
N ARG A 165 9.29 -8.12 -8.60
CA ARG A 165 8.60 -6.93 -8.11
C ARG A 165 8.69 -5.79 -9.14
N PRO A 166 7.64 -4.94 -9.26
CA PRO A 166 7.67 -3.79 -10.15
C PRO A 166 8.70 -2.76 -9.67
N GLN A 167 9.42 -2.14 -10.61
CA GLN A 167 10.31 -1.01 -10.30
C GLN A 167 9.52 0.26 -9.96
N TYR A 168 8.34 0.41 -10.58
CA TYR A 168 7.46 1.55 -10.34
C TYR A 168 6.02 1.08 -10.17
N SER A 169 5.37 1.46 -9.07
CA SER A 169 4.01 1.02 -8.75
C SER A 169 3.12 2.13 -8.18
N VAL A 170 3.50 3.39 -8.39
CA VAL A 170 2.71 4.54 -7.92
C VAL A 170 1.36 4.59 -8.63
N LEU A 171 0.29 4.73 -7.85
CA LEU A 171 -1.08 4.84 -8.34
C LEU A 171 -1.55 6.30 -8.40
N ASP A 172 -2.27 6.67 -9.44
CA ASP A 172 -2.98 7.95 -9.52
C ASP A 172 -4.30 7.86 -8.75
N ASN A 173 -4.44 8.67 -7.70
CA ASN A 173 -5.62 8.69 -6.84
C ASN A 173 -6.67 9.73 -7.29
N SER A 174 -6.43 10.48 -8.35
CA SER A 174 -7.22 11.67 -8.74
C SER A 174 -8.70 11.37 -8.95
N LYS A 175 -9.02 10.20 -9.52
CA LYS A 175 -10.40 9.76 -9.74
C LYS A 175 -11.16 9.60 -8.43
N LEU A 176 -10.55 8.94 -7.44
CA LEU A 176 -11.19 8.75 -6.14
C LEU A 176 -11.27 10.05 -5.35
N GLN A 177 -10.21 10.85 -5.37
CA GLN A 177 -10.21 12.18 -4.75
C GLN A 177 -11.37 13.04 -5.26
N SER A 178 -11.57 13.07 -6.59
CA SER A 178 -12.68 13.81 -7.21
C SER A 178 -14.04 13.26 -6.78
N ALA A 179 -14.19 11.92 -6.71
CA ALA A 179 -15.45 11.27 -6.31
C ALA A 179 -15.80 11.51 -4.83
N LEU A 180 -14.81 11.59 -3.96
CA LEU A 180 -15.01 11.78 -2.51
C LEU A 180 -14.94 13.25 -2.07
N GLY A 181 -14.35 14.13 -2.87
CA GLY A 181 -14.08 15.51 -2.48
C GLY A 181 -13.04 15.61 -1.36
N THR A 182 -12.07 14.68 -1.33
CA THR A 182 -11.02 14.62 -0.29
C THR A 182 -9.65 14.46 -0.94
N HIS A 183 -8.60 14.77 -0.19
CA HIS A 183 -7.22 14.47 -0.59
C HIS A 183 -6.78 13.11 -0.02
N THR A 184 -5.79 12.48 -0.67
CA THR A 184 -5.13 11.29 -0.12
C THR A 184 -4.36 11.67 1.15
N ALA A 185 -4.39 10.78 2.13
CA ALA A 185 -3.66 10.97 3.37
C ALA A 185 -2.14 10.83 3.13
N ASP A 186 -1.38 11.64 3.85
CA ASP A 186 0.07 11.49 3.93
C ASP A 186 0.40 10.30 4.84
N TRP A 187 0.91 9.23 4.26
CA TRP A 187 1.26 8.01 4.98
C TRP A 187 2.31 8.25 6.08
N SER A 188 3.15 9.27 5.95
CA SER A 188 4.18 9.57 6.94
C SER A 188 3.57 10.00 8.29
N LEU A 189 2.41 10.62 8.27
CA LEU A 189 1.65 11.00 9.47
C LEU A 189 1.02 9.79 10.18
N ALA A 190 0.82 8.68 9.47
CA ALA A 190 0.27 7.47 10.06
C ALA A 190 1.33 6.61 10.79
N ILE A 191 2.62 6.77 10.48
CA ILE A 191 3.69 5.99 11.13
C ILE A 191 3.65 6.19 12.66
N PRO A 192 3.67 7.41 13.21
CA PRO A 192 3.61 7.62 14.67
C PRO A 192 2.35 7.01 15.29
N LEU A 193 1.21 7.05 14.60
CA LEU A 193 -0.04 6.45 15.09
C LEU A 193 0.09 4.94 15.23
N VAL A 194 0.66 4.27 14.21
CA VAL A 194 0.90 2.83 14.23
C VAL A 194 1.90 2.47 15.32
N LEU A 195 3.00 3.22 15.45
CA LEU A 195 4.02 2.98 16.47
C LEU A 195 3.47 3.08 17.90
N LYS A 196 2.67 4.11 18.20
CA LYS A 196 2.01 4.27 19.51
C LYS A 196 1.09 3.09 19.83
N LYS A 197 0.30 2.63 18.87
CA LYS A 197 -0.57 1.46 19.07
C LYS A 197 0.21 0.17 19.30
N LEU A 198 1.37 0.00 18.64
CA LEU A 198 2.26 -1.14 18.88
C LEU A 198 2.89 -1.09 20.28
N GLY A 199 3.29 0.08 20.76
CA GLY A 199 3.81 0.28 22.11
C GLY A 199 2.79 -0.04 23.21
N LEU A 200 1.53 0.35 23.01
CA LEU A 200 0.43 0.05 23.95
C LEU A 200 0.03 -1.43 23.98
N GLN A 201 0.33 -2.22 22.93
CA GLN A 201 0.07 -3.66 22.89
C GLN A 201 1.14 -4.49 23.62
N GLN A 202 2.29 -3.89 23.96
CA GLN A 202 3.41 -4.55 24.66
C GLN A 202 3.46 -4.22 26.16
N ALA A 203 2.64 -3.29 26.62
CA ALA A 203 2.49 -2.90 28.04
C ALA A 203 1.29 -3.62 28.68
#